data_67342354fa7bf9de7c3a21e73db2fbb2
#
_entry.id   67342354fa7bf9de7c3a21e73db2fbb2
#
_cell.length_a   1.000
_cell.length_b   1.000
_cell.length_c   1.000
_cell.angle_alpha   90.00
_cell.angle_beta   90.00
_cell.angle_gamma   90.00
#
_symmetry.space_group_name_H-M   'P 1'
#
loop_
_entity.id
_entity.type
_entity.pdbx_description
1 polymer ?
#
loop_
_entity_poly.entity_id
_entity_poly.type
_entity_poly.pdbx_seq_one_letter_code
_entity_poly.pdbx_strand_id
1 'polypeptide(L)'
;MFQVAAGTAVAITLASLVLASEVTNPVASTPKSIETGRQLFQKYCKACHGEDATGNGPQAPKDLHPPNLTDAEWKYGATDGEIFTNIHDGIGPKFDMKSWKSRMTDAEIWSVVNYLRSIAVKSNP
;
A
#
# COMPACT_ATOMS: atom_id res chain seq x y z
N MET A 1 -41.78 24.61 51.99
CA MET A 1 -40.51 23.95 51.60
C MET A 1 -40.70 23.37 50.21
N PHE A 2 -40.17 24.04 49.20
CA PHE A 2 -40.22 23.53 47.82
C PHE A 2 -38.84 22.96 47.46
N GLN A 3 -38.80 21.67 47.18
CA GLN A 3 -37.59 20.95 46.80
C GLN A 3 -37.47 21.02 45.26
N VAL A 4 -36.43 21.73 44.78
CA VAL A 4 -36.14 21.79 43.38
C VAL A 4 -35.24 20.61 43.04
N ALA A 5 -35.73 19.67 42.26
CA ALA A 5 -34.95 18.56 41.73
C ALA A 5 -34.09 19.06 40.59
N ALA A 6 -32.77 19.03 40.77
CA ALA A 6 -31.81 19.33 39.73
C ALA A 6 -31.72 18.12 38.78
N GLY A 7 -32.26 18.28 37.60
CA GLY A 7 -32.09 17.30 36.52
C GLY A 7 -30.72 17.44 35.88
N THR A 8 -29.87 16.43 36.02
CA THR A 8 -28.60 16.32 35.33
C THR A 8 -28.86 15.92 33.89
N ALA A 9 -28.66 16.85 32.95
CA ALA A 9 -28.67 16.55 31.52
C ALA A 9 -27.37 15.84 31.14
N VAL A 10 -27.47 14.57 30.76
CA VAL A 10 -26.37 13.81 30.18
C VAL A 10 -26.26 14.20 28.72
N ALA A 11 -25.21 14.96 28.37
CA ALA A 11 -24.88 15.28 27.00
C ALA A 11 -24.25 14.04 26.33
N ILE A 12 -25.00 13.38 25.46
CA ILE A 12 -24.48 12.30 24.62
C ILE A 12 -23.75 12.96 23.45
N THR A 13 -22.42 13.01 23.53
CA THR A 13 -21.58 13.40 22.39
C THR A 13 -21.54 12.25 21.39
N LEU A 14 -22.25 12.40 20.27
CA LEU A 14 -22.12 11.53 19.11
C LEU A 14 -20.74 11.78 18.48
N ALA A 15 -19.78 10.90 18.78
CA ALA A 15 -18.54 10.86 18.05
C ALA A 15 -18.82 10.36 16.63
N SER A 16 -18.78 11.25 15.65
CA SER A 16 -18.86 10.90 14.24
C SER A 16 -17.59 10.12 13.89
N LEU A 17 -17.70 8.79 13.73
CA LEU A 17 -16.66 7.99 13.09
C LEU A 17 -16.59 8.43 11.63
N VAL A 18 -15.60 9.24 11.30
CA VAL A 18 -15.22 9.46 9.91
C VAL A 18 -14.50 8.19 9.46
N LEU A 19 -15.22 7.30 8.78
CA LEU A 19 -14.63 6.18 8.07
C LEU A 19 -13.78 6.78 6.95
N ALA A 20 -12.45 6.74 7.10
CA ALA A 20 -11.56 7.06 6.02
C ALA A 20 -11.86 6.08 4.88
N SER A 21 -12.34 6.60 3.75
CA SER A 21 -12.59 5.80 2.56
C SER A 21 -11.25 5.26 2.07
N GLU A 22 -11.04 3.95 2.14
CA GLU A 22 -9.86 3.33 1.54
C GLU A 22 -9.85 3.60 0.03
N VAL A 23 -8.70 4.01 -0.48
CA VAL A 23 -8.51 4.19 -1.92
C VAL A 23 -8.48 2.80 -2.56
N THR A 24 -9.54 2.48 -3.28
CA THR A 24 -9.63 1.22 -4.02
C THR A 24 -8.89 1.33 -5.35
N ASN A 25 -8.28 0.22 -5.77
CA ASN A 25 -7.60 0.14 -7.05
C ASN A 25 -8.62 0.30 -8.21
N PRO A 26 -8.54 1.35 -9.03
CA PRO A 26 -9.47 1.56 -10.14
C PRO A 26 -9.21 0.63 -11.33
N VAL A 27 -8.05 -0.04 -11.37
CA VAL A 27 -7.71 -1.01 -12.41
C VAL A 27 -8.13 -2.40 -11.96
N ALA A 28 -9.09 -2.99 -12.65
CA ALA A 28 -9.56 -4.33 -12.34
C ALA A 28 -8.42 -5.35 -12.36
N SER A 29 -8.39 -6.25 -11.37
CA SER A 29 -7.43 -7.34 -11.30
C SER A 29 -7.81 -8.44 -12.30
N THR A 30 -7.25 -8.36 -13.48
CA THR A 30 -7.44 -9.28 -14.59
C THR A 30 -6.11 -9.93 -14.97
N PRO A 31 -6.11 -11.08 -15.68
CA PRO A 31 -4.86 -11.64 -16.20
C PRO A 31 -4.03 -10.64 -17.00
N LYS A 32 -4.68 -9.76 -17.76
CA LYS A 32 -4.01 -8.71 -18.55
C LYS A 32 -3.36 -7.66 -17.66
N SER A 33 -4.06 -7.13 -16.65
CA SER A 33 -3.49 -6.12 -15.75
C SER A 33 -2.37 -6.69 -14.88
N ILE A 34 -2.49 -7.93 -14.43
CA ILE A 34 -1.45 -8.65 -13.69
C ILE A 34 -0.21 -8.83 -14.55
N GLU A 35 -0.37 -9.25 -15.80
CA GLU A 35 0.77 -9.41 -16.72
C GLU A 35 1.44 -8.07 -17.05
N THR A 36 0.66 -7.02 -17.26
CA THR A 36 1.20 -5.66 -17.41
C THR A 36 2.00 -5.25 -16.18
N GLY A 37 1.47 -5.47 -14.99
CA GLY A 37 2.16 -5.21 -13.72
C GLY A 37 3.45 -6.02 -13.58
N ARG A 38 3.42 -7.30 -13.96
CA ARG A 38 4.60 -8.17 -13.96
C ARG A 38 5.71 -7.62 -14.86
N GLN A 39 5.39 -7.21 -16.07
CA GLN A 39 6.35 -6.65 -17.02
C GLN A 39 6.96 -5.34 -16.49
N LEU A 40 6.15 -4.47 -15.90
CA LEU A 40 6.62 -3.22 -15.30
C LEU A 40 7.50 -3.49 -14.07
N PHE A 41 7.13 -4.45 -13.23
CA PHE A 41 7.95 -4.88 -12.10
C PHE A 41 9.32 -5.39 -12.57
N GLN A 42 9.35 -6.26 -13.58
CA GLN A 42 10.60 -6.75 -14.14
C GLN A 42 11.46 -5.63 -14.74
N LYS A 43 10.83 -4.61 -15.29
CA LYS A 43 11.55 -3.48 -15.89
C LYS A 43 12.13 -2.50 -14.87
N TYR A 44 11.37 -2.18 -13.81
CA TYR A 44 11.67 -1.05 -12.92
C TYR A 44 11.97 -1.44 -11.48
N CYS A 45 11.52 -2.59 -11.01
CA CYS A 45 11.51 -2.93 -9.60
C CYS A 45 12.50 -4.05 -9.22
N LYS A 46 12.70 -5.03 -10.10
CA LYS A 46 13.52 -6.22 -9.81
C LYS A 46 14.96 -5.92 -9.43
N ALA A 47 15.51 -4.82 -9.92
CA ALA A 47 16.90 -4.47 -9.63
C ALA A 47 17.16 -4.32 -8.12
N CYS A 48 16.18 -3.87 -7.37
CA CYS A 48 16.23 -3.75 -5.91
C CYS A 48 15.42 -4.85 -5.20
N HIS A 49 14.21 -5.15 -5.70
CA HIS A 49 13.29 -6.08 -5.04
C HIS A 49 13.55 -7.56 -5.36
N GLY A 50 14.41 -7.86 -6.33
CA GLY A 50 14.64 -9.21 -6.82
C GLY A 50 13.64 -9.63 -7.90
N GLU A 51 14.01 -10.59 -8.72
CA GLU A 51 13.16 -11.11 -9.79
C GLU A 51 11.90 -11.81 -9.24
N ASP A 52 12.04 -12.43 -8.07
CA ASP A 52 11.00 -13.11 -7.30
C ASP A 52 10.31 -12.20 -6.27
N ALA A 53 10.66 -10.92 -6.22
CA ALA A 53 10.13 -9.93 -5.28
C ALA A 53 10.42 -10.22 -3.78
N THR A 54 11.43 -11.02 -3.48
CA THR A 54 11.79 -11.36 -2.08
C THR A 54 12.75 -10.37 -1.42
N GLY A 55 13.19 -9.33 -2.13
CA GLY A 55 14.09 -8.30 -1.60
C GLY A 55 15.57 -8.53 -1.91
N ASN A 56 15.92 -9.51 -2.74
CA ASN A 56 17.29 -9.91 -3.04
C ASN A 56 17.83 -9.31 -4.34
N GLY A 57 17.39 -8.12 -4.72
CA GLY A 57 17.86 -7.48 -5.94
C GLY A 57 19.34 -7.08 -5.85
N PRO A 58 20.10 -7.20 -6.94
CA PRO A 58 21.54 -6.90 -6.95
C PRO A 58 21.85 -5.42 -6.71
N GLN A 59 20.88 -4.53 -6.93
CA GLN A 59 21.01 -3.09 -6.68
C GLN A 59 20.32 -2.63 -5.40
N ALA A 60 19.87 -3.56 -4.55
CA ALA A 60 19.35 -3.22 -3.24
C ALA A 60 20.45 -2.53 -2.41
N PRO A 61 20.12 -1.47 -1.65
CA PRO A 61 21.07 -0.83 -0.75
C PRO A 61 21.65 -1.86 0.24
N LYS A 62 22.98 -1.82 0.46
CA LYS A 62 23.67 -2.83 1.29
C LYS A 62 23.19 -2.84 2.74
N ASP A 63 22.80 -1.68 3.25
CA ASP A 63 22.40 -1.51 4.64
C ASP A 63 20.88 -1.49 4.83
N LEU A 64 20.11 -1.60 3.75
CA LEU A 64 18.66 -1.54 3.78
C LEU A 64 18.10 -2.53 2.76
N HIS A 65 17.75 -3.72 3.23
CA HIS A 65 17.10 -4.69 2.37
C HIS A 65 15.64 -4.31 2.11
N PRO A 66 15.19 -4.26 0.84
CA PRO A 66 13.78 -4.18 0.54
C PRO A 66 13.03 -5.32 1.22
N PRO A 67 11.80 -5.08 1.70
CA PRO A 67 11.01 -6.14 2.30
C PRO A 67 10.67 -7.23 1.28
N ASN A 68 10.41 -8.43 1.76
CA ASN A 68 9.83 -9.48 0.95
C ASN A 68 8.38 -9.11 0.61
N LEU A 69 8.08 -8.97 -0.68
CA LEU A 69 6.75 -8.58 -1.18
C LEU A 69 5.84 -9.79 -1.43
N THR A 70 6.31 -11.00 -1.15
CA THR A 70 5.55 -12.24 -1.35
C THR A 70 4.96 -12.82 -0.08
N ASP A 71 5.39 -12.34 1.10
CA ASP A 71 4.85 -12.78 2.38
C ASP A 71 3.60 -11.99 2.80
N ALA A 72 3.09 -12.28 3.99
CA ALA A 72 1.89 -11.63 4.53
C ALA A 72 2.19 -10.30 5.26
N GLU A 73 3.46 -9.96 5.45
CA GLU A 73 3.89 -8.78 6.21
C GLU A 73 4.20 -7.60 5.29
N TRP A 74 3.44 -6.52 5.44
CA TRP A 74 3.63 -5.28 4.70
C TRP A 74 4.18 -4.19 5.61
N LYS A 75 5.47 -3.92 5.52
CA LYS A 75 6.18 -3.00 6.42
C LYS A 75 5.71 -1.54 6.32
N TYR A 76 5.30 -1.08 5.16
CA TYR A 76 4.97 0.33 4.90
C TYR A 76 3.51 0.55 4.51
N GLY A 77 2.61 -0.26 5.03
CA GLY A 77 1.19 -0.23 4.71
C GLY A 77 0.76 -1.38 3.82
N ALA A 78 -0.43 -1.89 4.07
CA ALA A 78 -0.94 -3.14 3.50
C ALA A 78 -2.12 -2.93 2.56
N THR A 79 -2.71 -1.74 2.50
CA THR A 79 -3.81 -1.45 1.59
C THR A 79 -3.31 -1.19 0.17
N ASP A 80 -4.15 -1.40 -0.83
CA ASP A 80 -3.80 -1.12 -2.22
C ASP A 80 -3.40 0.34 -2.43
N GLY A 81 -4.10 1.28 -1.77
CA GLY A 81 -3.80 2.70 -1.82
C GLY A 81 -2.44 3.04 -1.20
N GLU A 82 -2.06 2.40 -0.10
CA GLU A 82 -0.75 2.59 0.53
C GLU A 82 0.38 2.04 -0.36
N ILE A 83 0.19 0.86 -0.95
CA ILE A 83 1.16 0.28 -1.88
C ILE A 83 1.31 1.19 -3.11
N PHE A 84 0.20 1.66 -3.67
CA PHE A 84 0.22 2.63 -4.76
C PHE A 84 1.02 3.88 -4.39
N THR A 85 0.74 4.48 -3.24
CA THR A 85 1.41 5.70 -2.76
C THR A 85 2.91 5.49 -2.59
N ASN A 86 3.33 4.36 -2.03
CA ASN A 86 4.73 4.01 -1.87
C ASN A 86 5.47 3.92 -3.21
N ILE A 87 4.85 3.40 -4.24
CA ILE A 87 5.43 3.34 -5.59
C ILE A 87 5.38 4.72 -6.25
N HIS A 88 4.25 5.39 -6.20
CA HIS A 88 4.03 6.67 -6.84
C HIS A 88 4.94 7.76 -6.28
N ASP A 89 4.98 7.94 -4.96
CA ASP A 89 5.70 9.02 -4.30
C ASP A 89 7.06 8.60 -3.74
N GLY A 90 7.33 7.30 -3.64
CA GLY A 90 8.51 6.79 -2.95
C GLY A 90 8.33 6.75 -1.44
N ILE A 91 9.35 6.26 -0.74
CA ILE A 91 9.34 6.12 0.73
C ILE A 91 10.46 6.95 1.31
N GLY A 92 10.08 8.07 1.97
CA GLY A 92 11.01 8.95 2.68
C GLY A 92 11.41 8.43 4.06
N PRO A 93 12.30 9.17 4.78
CA PRO A 93 12.89 10.44 4.39
C PRO A 93 14.10 10.35 3.42
N LYS A 94 14.78 9.20 3.35
CA LYS A 94 15.98 9.05 2.52
C LYS A 94 15.67 8.72 1.06
N PHE A 95 14.46 8.26 0.78
CA PHE A 95 14.02 7.83 -0.55
C PHE A 95 14.90 6.74 -1.18
N ASP A 96 15.34 5.78 -0.38
CA ASP A 96 15.97 4.55 -0.88
C ASP A 96 15.02 3.82 -1.86
N MET A 97 13.72 3.85 -1.57
CA MET A 97 12.68 3.63 -2.56
C MET A 97 12.26 4.97 -3.16
N LYS A 98 12.74 5.28 -4.34
CA LYS A 98 12.42 6.53 -5.04
C LYS A 98 11.01 6.56 -5.63
N SER A 99 10.53 7.76 -5.92
CA SER A 99 9.27 7.99 -6.63
C SER A 99 9.34 7.48 -8.07
N TRP A 100 8.25 6.87 -8.53
CA TRP A 100 8.13 6.31 -9.88
C TRP A 100 7.10 7.02 -10.77
N LYS A 101 6.40 8.02 -10.25
CA LYS A 101 5.37 8.78 -10.99
C LYS A 101 5.85 9.47 -12.26
N SER A 102 7.15 9.71 -12.40
CA SER A 102 7.73 10.27 -13.62
C SER A 102 8.04 9.22 -14.69
N ARG A 103 7.95 7.93 -14.34
CA ARG A 103 8.30 6.79 -15.21
C ARG A 103 7.12 5.92 -15.56
N MET A 104 6.06 5.96 -14.74
CA MET A 104 4.86 5.16 -14.91
C MET A 104 3.62 6.04 -14.72
N THR A 105 2.60 5.78 -15.50
CA THR A 105 1.28 6.36 -15.28
C THR A 105 0.61 5.75 -14.05
N ASP A 106 -0.41 6.39 -13.51
CA ASP A 106 -1.18 5.86 -12.39
C ASP A 106 -1.78 4.47 -12.70
N ALA A 107 -2.31 4.29 -13.91
CA ALA A 107 -2.85 2.99 -14.33
C ALA A 107 -1.78 1.89 -14.40
N GLU A 108 -0.56 2.22 -14.80
CA GLU A 108 0.57 1.31 -14.78
C GLU A 108 0.98 0.94 -13.36
N ILE A 109 1.05 1.92 -12.45
CA ILE A 109 1.33 1.67 -11.03
C ILE A 109 0.24 0.79 -10.42
N TRP A 110 -1.04 1.04 -10.69
CA TRP A 110 -2.14 0.19 -10.24
C TRP A 110 -2.05 -1.24 -10.80
N SER A 111 -1.55 -1.41 -12.01
CA SER A 111 -1.27 -2.73 -12.57
C SER A 111 -0.14 -3.44 -11.82
N VAL A 112 0.90 -2.71 -11.39
CA VAL A 112 1.94 -3.26 -10.51
C VAL A 112 1.34 -3.70 -9.16
N VAL A 113 0.43 -2.93 -8.58
CA VAL A 113 -0.29 -3.32 -7.36
C VAL A 113 -1.04 -4.64 -7.59
N ASN A 114 -1.76 -4.79 -8.70
CA ASN A 114 -2.44 -6.06 -9.05
C ASN A 114 -1.47 -7.24 -9.15
N TYR A 115 -0.30 -7.03 -9.77
CA TYR A 115 0.73 -8.06 -9.82
C TYR A 115 1.24 -8.44 -8.43
N LEU A 116 1.60 -7.47 -7.59
CA LEU A 116 2.07 -7.72 -6.23
C LEU A 116 1.04 -8.49 -5.41
N ARG A 117 -0.24 -8.15 -5.53
CA ARG A 117 -1.33 -8.91 -4.89
C ARG A 117 -1.44 -10.34 -5.39
N SER A 118 -1.11 -10.59 -6.66
CA SER A 118 -1.18 -11.92 -7.24
C SER A 118 -0.10 -12.87 -6.74
N ILE A 119 1.05 -12.33 -6.32
CA ILE A 119 2.20 -13.11 -5.83
C ILE A 119 2.30 -13.13 -4.30
N ALA A 120 1.63 -12.23 -3.60
CA ALA A 120 1.64 -12.20 -2.14
C ALA A 120 0.85 -13.38 -1.56
N VAL A 121 1.37 -13.96 -0.49
CA VAL A 121 0.62 -14.94 0.30
C VAL A 121 -0.58 -14.22 0.90
N LYS A 122 -1.77 -14.78 0.68
CA LYS A 122 -2.98 -14.26 1.32
C LYS A 122 -2.85 -14.48 2.81
N SER A 123 -2.86 -13.40 3.59
CA SER A 123 -3.05 -13.52 5.04
C SER A 123 -4.37 -14.24 5.26
N ASN A 124 -4.35 -15.41 5.88
CA ASN A 124 -5.59 -16.02 6.34
C ASN A 124 -6.22 -15.09 7.37
N PRO A 125 -7.53 -14.83 7.26
CA PRO A 125 -8.25 -14.01 8.23
C PRO A 125 -8.26 -14.65 9.62
#